data_97c1e690d966fe4837d4d5b9f5640510
#
_entry.id   97c1e690d966fe4837d4d5b9f5640510
#
_cell.length_a   1.000
_cell.length_b   1.000
_cell.length_c   1.000
_cell.angle_alpha   90.00
_cell.angle_beta   90.00
_cell.angle_gamma   90.00
#
_symmetry.space_group_name_H-M   'P 1'
#
loop_
_entity.id
_entity.type
_entity.pdbx_description
1 polymer ?
#
loop_
_entity_poly.entity_id
_entity_poly.type
_entity_poly.pdbx_seq_one_letter_code
_entity_poly.pdbx_strand_id
1 'polypeptide(L)'
;TLFHSLFAAASPLPLVGASGAISGVLGFYFLWFPRNRVRLWVVLFPFFMNVVYAPARLVLGVYLVLDNVTPFLIARGVAGGGVAYGAHIGGFIGGFAWAWLDNRRKVTTRPREYRPTGGGLAAQSAGETVAALVNAGRFEQAAPGYFRLGADETRRLLIPGASIELGNWLANNGHAEAALVVYQRHLRDHPIGPLAAEAHLGVGLVQLRVLGQPTAAYQHLVEVFDHEPHPETERNAREALADIAARQKFQMRPH
;
A
#
# COMPACT_ATOMS: atom_id res chain seq x y z
N THR A 1 24.36 12.86 5.37
CA THR A 1 25.68 13.48 5.69
C THR A 1 26.01 14.58 4.69
N LEU A 2 25.97 14.34 3.36
CA LEU A 2 26.29 15.35 2.31
C LEU A 2 25.47 16.64 2.44
N PHE A 3 24.17 16.53 2.68
CA PHE A 3 23.31 17.73 2.81
C PHE A 3 23.65 18.55 4.07
N HIS A 4 24.01 17.87 5.18
CA HIS A 4 24.44 18.56 6.38
C HIS A 4 25.78 19.27 6.20
N SER A 5 26.75 18.66 5.51
CA SER A 5 28.05 19.27 5.28
C SER A 5 28.01 20.49 4.36
N LEU A 6 26.98 20.65 3.54
CA LEU A 6 26.75 21.88 2.76
C LEU A 6 26.40 23.10 3.63
N PHE A 7 25.81 22.87 4.81
CA PHE A 7 25.35 23.95 5.71
C PHE A 7 26.17 24.06 7.01
N ALA A 8 26.97 23.04 7.34
CA ALA A 8 27.76 22.97 8.54
C ALA A 8 29.18 22.42 8.30
N ALA A 9 29.83 22.87 7.24
CA ALA A 9 31.15 22.41 6.78
C ALA A 9 32.27 22.57 7.82
N ALA A 10 32.12 23.43 8.83
CA ALA A 10 33.12 23.74 9.86
C ALA A 10 32.83 23.11 11.23
N SER A 11 31.87 22.21 11.37
CA SER A 11 31.55 21.56 12.64
C SER A 11 32.55 20.42 12.94
N PRO A 12 33.34 20.48 14.00
CA PRO A 12 34.25 19.41 14.39
C PRO A 12 33.53 18.22 15.10
N LEU A 13 32.21 18.33 15.30
CA LEU A 13 31.41 17.31 15.98
C LEU A 13 31.05 16.17 15.01
N PRO A 14 31.33 14.92 15.39
CA PRO A 14 30.94 13.78 14.57
C PRO A 14 29.41 13.68 14.48
N LEU A 15 28.90 13.49 13.27
CA LEU A 15 27.50 13.17 13.02
C LEU A 15 27.23 11.73 13.48
N VAL A 16 26.58 11.58 14.64
CA VAL A 16 26.19 10.28 15.19
C VAL A 16 24.68 10.16 15.13
N GLY A 17 24.20 9.08 14.49
CA GLY A 17 22.78 8.69 14.54
C GLY A 17 22.21 8.24 13.20
N ALA A 18 21.34 7.23 13.28
CA ALA A 18 20.58 6.69 12.15
C ALA A 18 19.41 7.59 11.71
N SER A 19 19.18 8.74 12.38
CA SER A 19 18.00 9.58 12.21
C SER A 19 17.83 10.13 10.79
N GLY A 20 18.93 10.46 10.11
CA GLY A 20 18.90 10.85 8.70
C GLY A 20 18.48 9.71 7.76
N ALA A 21 18.88 8.48 8.07
CA ALA A 21 18.43 7.30 7.33
C ALA A 21 16.93 7.01 7.55
N ILE A 22 16.48 7.14 8.80
CA ILE A 22 15.05 7.02 9.16
C ILE A 22 14.23 8.07 8.40
N SER A 23 14.70 9.32 8.37
CA SER A 23 14.06 10.38 7.58
C SER A 23 13.99 10.05 6.08
N GLY A 24 15.00 9.38 5.54
CA GLY A 24 14.98 8.87 4.15
C GLY A 24 13.88 7.83 3.94
N VAL A 25 13.72 6.89 4.86
CA VAL A 25 12.61 5.91 4.81
C VAL A 25 11.26 6.61 4.90
N LEU A 26 11.10 7.63 5.74
CA LEU A 26 9.87 8.42 5.86
C LEU A 26 9.57 9.20 4.57
N GLY A 27 10.58 9.74 3.90
CA GLY A 27 10.44 10.40 2.60
C GLY A 27 9.99 9.44 1.50
N PHE A 28 10.55 8.24 1.48
CA PHE A 28 10.12 7.16 0.60
C PHE A 28 8.67 6.76 0.87
N TYR A 29 8.32 6.54 2.13
CA TYR A 29 6.99 6.16 2.57
C TYR A 29 5.93 7.21 2.20
N PHE A 30 6.26 8.48 2.33
CA PHE A 30 5.38 9.62 1.98
C PHE A 30 4.85 9.55 0.55
N LEU A 31 5.67 9.11 -0.40
CA LEU A 31 5.28 9.01 -1.81
C LEU A 31 4.59 7.68 -2.14
N TRP A 32 5.12 6.57 -1.60
CA TRP A 32 4.66 5.23 -1.97
C TRP A 32 3.36 4.80 -1.29
N PHE A 33 3.07 5.32 -0.10
CA PHE A 33 1.91 4.94 0.69
C PHE A 33 0.96 6.12 0.97
N PRO A 34 0.41 6.76 -0.09
CA PRO A 34 -0.34 8.01 0.05
C PRO A 34 -1.68 7.87 0.77
N ARG A 35 -2.25 6.67 0.77
CA ARG A 35 -3.59 6.38 1.32
C ARG A 35 -3.55 5.77 2.71
N ASN A 36 -2.36 5.43 3.21
CA ASN A 36 -2.23 4.86 4.54
C ASN A 36 -2.68 5.85 5.61
N ARG A 37 -3.40 5.33 6.60
CA ARG A 37 -3.83 6.09 7.77
C ARG A 37 -3.02 5.69 8.98
N VAL A 38 -2.66 6.66 9.80
CA VAL A 38 -1.97 6.48 11.07
C VAL A 38 -2.96 6.65 12.19
N ARG A 39 -2.97 5.71 13.12
CA ARG A 39 -3.76 5.77 14.33
C ARG A 39 -3.03 6.62 15.35
N LEU A 40 -3.57 7.80 15.65
CA LEU A 40 -3.02 8.74 16.62
C LEU A 40 -3.82 8.68 17.92
N TRP A 41 -3.14 8.49 19.03
CA TRP A 41 -3.71 8.69 20.34
C TRP A 41 -3.53 10.16 20.72
N VAL A 42 -4.63 10.90 20.74
CA VAL A 42 -4.63 12.29 21.16
C VAL A 42 -5.04 12.33 22.64
N VAL A 43 -4.07 12.69 23.49
CA VAL A 43 -4.27 12.80 24.93
C VAL A 43 -4.09 14.25 25.31
N LEU A 44 -5.19 14.93 25.63
CA LEU A 44 -5.22 16.27 26.19
C LEU A 44 -5.68 16.14 27.64
N PHE A 45 -4.70 15.89 28.52
CA PHE A 45 -4.96 15.72 29.95
C PHE A 45 -5.55 17.01 30.57
N PRO A 46 -6.57 16.90 31.48
CA PRO A 46 -7.16 15.67 32.00
C PRO A 46 -8.46 15.22 31.30
N PHE A 47 -9.00 15.97 30.29
CA PHE A 47 -10.39 15.88 29.91
C PHE A 47 -10.64 15.19 28.54
N PHE A 48 -9.61 14.92 27.73
CA PHE A 48 -9.82 14.41 26.38
C PHE A 48 -8.82 13.30 26.04
N MET A 49 -9.34 12.10 25.83
CA MET A 49 -8.58 10.98 25.28
C MET A 49 -9.36 10.43 24.09
N ASN A 50 -8.81 10.56 22.90
CA ASN A 50 -9.47 10.04 21.70
C ASN A 50 -8.45 9.42 20.73
N VAL A 51 -8.93 8.50 19.91
CA VAL A 51 -8.17 7.87 18.85
C VAL A 51 -8.62 8.48 17.53
N VAL A 52 -7.70 9.16 16.85
CA VAL A 52 -7.96 9.81 15.58
C VAL A 52 -7.18 9.10 14.47
N TYR A 53 -7.85 8.81 13.37
CA TYR A 53 -7.20 8.29 12.17
C TYR A 53 -6.86 9.45 11.24
N ALA A 54 -5.57 9.69 11.03
CA ALA A 54 -5.08 10.73 10.14
C ALA A 54 -4.35 10.14 8.93
N PRO A 55 -4.46 10.76 7.75
CA PRO A 55 -3.66 10.35 6.60
C PRO A 55 -2.16 10.40 6.94
N ALA A 56 -1.43 9.34 6.64
CA ALA A 56 0.00 9.25 6.96
C ALA A 56 0.81 10.43 6.39
N ARG A 57 0.45 10.90 5.19
CA ARG A 57 1.08 12.09 4.59
C ARG A 57 0.92 13.35 5.43
N LEU A 58 -0.27 13.56 6.01
CA LEU A 58 -0.51 14.71 6.87
C LEU A 58 0.38 14.63 8.12
N VAL A 59 0.40 13.49 8.78
CA VAL A 59 1.20 13.26 9.99
C VAL A 59 2.68 13.44 9.70
N LEU A 60 3.20 12.84 8.63
CA LEU A 60 4.60 12.96 8.22
C LEU A 60 4.96 14.38 7.78
N GLY A 61 4.06 15.08 7.09
CA GLY A 61 4.25 16.47 6.68
C GLY A 61 4.33 17.41 7.89
N VAL A 62 3.41 17.27 8.84
CA VAL A 62 3.41 18.03 10.10
C VAL A 62 4.68 17.74 10.89
N TYR A 63 5.06 16.46 11.05
CA TYR A 63 6.30 16.07 11.70
C TYR A 63 7.53 16.71 11.02
N LEU A 64 7.62 16.64 9.69
CA LEU A 64 8.73 17.23 8.94
C LEU A 64 8.83 18.74 9.20
N VAL A 65 7.71 19.45 9.15
CA VAL A 65 7.68 20.91 9.33
C VAL A 65 8.01 21.29 10.77
N LEU A 66 7.31 20.72 11.75
CA LEU A 66 7.44 21.14 13.15
C LEU A 66 8.77 20.69 13.78
N ASP A 67 9.17 19.45 13.56
CA ASP A 67 10.33 18.88 14.24
C ASP A 67 11.66 19.03 13.47
N ASN A 68 11.60 19.43 12.20
CA ASN A 68 12.82 19.52 11.39
C ASN A 68 12.98 20.87 10.69
N VAL A 69 11.99 21.33 9.91
CA VAL A 69 12.12 22.57 9.14
C VAL A 69 12.10 23.79 10.05
N THR A 70 11.15 23.87 10.99
CA THR A 70 11.02 25.00 11.91
C THR A 70 12.27 25.16 12.79
N PRO A 71 12.75 24.11 13.51
CA PRO A 71 13.98 24.21 14.28
C PRO A 71 15.22 24.51 13.43
N PHE A 72 15.30 23.97 12.20
CA PHE A 72 16.38 24.26 11.28
C PHE A 72 16.45 25.76 10.92
N LEU A 73 15.30 26.38 10.66
CA LEU A 73 15.23 27.81 10.33
C LEU A 73 15.57 28.69 11.55
N ILE A 74 15.12 28.30 12.74
CA ILE A 74 15.41 29.02 13.99
C ILE A 74 16.88 28.87 14.38
N ALA A 75 17.45 27.68 14.28
CA ALA A 75 18.82 27.36 14.67
C ALA A 75 19.88 28.01 13.76
N ARG A 76 19.53 28.52 12.59
CA ARG A 76 20.47 29.27 11.72
C ARG A 76 21.08 30.51 12.39
N GLY A 77 20.46 31.00 13.46
CA GLY A 77 20.95 32.14 14.22
C GLY A 77 21.67 31.81 15.53
N VAL A 78 21.72 30.53 15.96
CA VAL A 78 22.26 30.14 17.26
C VAL A 78 23.28 29.02 17.05
N ALA A 79 24.53 29.34 17.21
CA ALA A 79 25.63 28.35 17.25
C ALA A 79 25.45 27.46 18.47
N GLY A 80 25.12 26.17 18.31
CA GLY A 80 25.11 25.21 19.41
C GLY A 80 23.99 24.16 19.50
N GLY A 81 23.16 23.98 18.46
CA GLY A 81 22.16 22.91 18.49
C GLY A 81 22.75 21.53 18.18
N GLY A 82 22.73 20.59 19.12
CA GLY A 82 23.27 19.22 18.96
C GLY A 82 22.48 18.31 18.01
N VAL A 83 21.47 18.81 17.31
CA VAL A 83 20.64 18.03 16.38
C VAL A 83 20.95 18.45 14.93
N ALA A 84 21.30 17.47 14.12
CA ALA A 84 21.60 17.70 12.70
C ALA A 84 20.32 17.76 11.84
N TYR A 85 19.49 18.77 12.05
CA TYR A 85 18.23 18.97 11.29
C TYR A 85 18.42 18.92 9.78
N GLY A 86 19.56 19.46 9.27
CA GLY A 86 19.90 19.36 7.86
C GLY A 86 20.06 17.92 7.36
N ALA A 87 20.54 17.01 8.20
CA ALA A 87 20.64 15.60 7.85
C ALA A 87 19.24 14.93 7.75
N HIS A 88 18.29 15.34 8.60
CA HIS A 88 16.92 14.85 8.55
C HIS A 88 16.19 15.33 7.28
N ILE A 89 16.27 16.61 6.99
CA ILE A 89 15.66 17.20 5.80
C ILE A 89 16.28 16.60 4.53
N GLY A 90 17.62 16.51 4.48
CA GLY A 90 18.33 15.89 3.35
C GLY A 90 18.01 14.40 3.19
N GLY A 91 17.86 13.66 4.30
CA GLY A 91 17.43 12.28 4.30
C GLY A 91 16.03 12.14 3.69
N PHE A 92 15.08 12.93 4.17
CA PHE A 92 13.69 12.90 3.68
C PHE A 92 13.62 13.23 2.17
N ILE A 93 14.30 14.29 1.73
CA ILE A 93 14.35 14.66 0.30
C ILE A 93 15.00 13.55 -0.53
N GLY A 94 16.08 12.94 -0.04
CA GLY A 94 16.76 11.86 -0.74
C GLY A 94 15.86 10.61 -0.90
N GLY A 95 15.15 10.21 0.17
CA GLY A 95 14.20 9.10 0.13
C GLY A 95 13.00 9.39 -0.77
N PHE A 96 12.46 10.61 -0.72
CA PHE A 96 11.39 11.05 -1.61
C PHE A 96 11.83 11.05 -3.08
N ALA A 97 13.02 11.60 -3.37
CA ALA A 97 13.56 11.63 -4.73
C ALA A 97 13.82 10.22 -5.28
N TRP A 98 14.35 9.32 -4.45
CA TRP A 98 14.51 7.92 -4.81
C TRP A 98 13.18 7.25 -5.14
N ALA A 99 12.17 7.41 -4.28
CA ALA A 99 10.82 6.90 -4.50
C ALA A 99 10.21 7.43 -5.80
N TRP A 100 10.41 8.72 -6.08
CA TRP A 100 9.93 9.37 -7.30
C TRP A 100 10.61 8.84 -8.56
N LEU A 101 11.94 8.66 -8.52
CA LEU A 101 12.71 8.06 -9.62
C LEU A 101 12.31 6.61 -9.87
N ASP A 102 12.16 5.82 -8.80
CA ASP A 102 11.74 4.42 -8.90
C ASP A 102 10.30 4.30 -9.46
N ASN A 103 9.41 5.16 -9.01
CA ASN A 103 8.05 5.25 -9.58
C ASN A 103 8.06 5.64 -11.06
N ARG A 104 8.92 6.58 -11.47
CA ARG A 104 9.09 6.91 -12.88
C ARG A 104 9.67 5.75 -13.70
N ARG A 105 10.66 5.04 -13.16
CA ARG A 105 11.23 3.84 -13.80
C ARG A 105 10.19 2.75 -13.98
N LYS A 106 9.34 2.51 -12.96
CA LYS A 106 8.24 1.54 -13.05
C LYS A 106 7.17 1.96 -14.04
N VAL A 107 6.91 3.26 -14.19
CA VAL A 107 6.01 3.79 -15.22
C VAL A 107 6.61 3.61 -16.63
N THR A 108 7.93 3.77 -16.79
CA THR A 108 8.61 3.56 -18.09
C THR A 108 8.91 2.10 -18.38
N THR A 109 9.05 1.25 -17.35
CA THR A 109 9.20 -0.20 -17.45
C THR A 109 7.90 -0.96 -17.26
N ARG A 110 6.75 -0.28 -17.21
CA ARG A 110 5.50 -1.01 -17.47
C ARG A 110 5.75 -1.82 -18.72
N PRO A 111 5.57 -3.16 -18.70
CA PRO A 111 5.64 -3.94 -19.91
C PRO A 111 4.81 -3.16 -20.91
N ARG A 112 5.44 -2.75 -22.00
CA ARG A 112 4.78 -2.07 -23.11
C ARG A 112 3.50 -2.85 -23.32
N GLU A 113 2.38 -2.26 -22.89
CA GLU A 113 1.08 -2.85 -23.10
C GLU A 113 1.12 -3.24 -24.55
N TYR A 114 1.10 -4.53 -24.84
CA TYR A 114 1.11 -5.04 -26.20
C TYR A 114 -0.13 -4.43 -26.84
N ARG A 115 0.06 -3.28 -27.44
CA ARG A 115 -0.90 -2.63 -28.28
C ARG A 115 -0.75 -3.33 -29.61
N PRO A 116 -1.66 -4.23 -29.99
CA PRO A 116 -1.59 -4.87 -31.30
C PRO A 116 -1.68 -3.77 -32.35
N THR A 117 -0.57 -3.43 -32.93
CA THR A 117 -0.55 -2.62 -34.15
C THR A 117 -1.16 -3.47 -35.25
N GLY A 118 -2.43 -3.26 -35.53
CA GLY A 118 -3.11 -3.88 -36.67
C GLY A 118 -4.28 -4.81 -36.38
N GLY A 119 -5.06 -4.59 -35.30
CA GLY A 119 -6.20 -5.49 -35.04
C GLY A 119 -7.35 -4.86 -34.23
N GLY A 120 -7.69 -3.61 -34.47
CA GLY A 120 -8.66 -2.89 -33.66
C GLY A 120 -9.99 -3.63 -33.42
N LEU A 121 -10.55 -4.20 -34.44
CA LEU A 121 -11.85 -4.92 -34.35
C LEU A 121 -11.68 -6.34 -33.78
N ALA A 122 -10.65 -7.09 -34.19
CA ALA A 122 -10.41 -8.44 -33.68
C ALA A 122 -9.96 -8.47 -32.22
N ALA A 123 -9.16 -7.50 -31.78
CA ALA A 123 -8.74 -7.38 -30.38
C ALA A 123 -9.89 -6.93 -29.46
N GLN A 124 -10.75 -6.03 -29.92
CA GLN A 124 -11.97 -5.64 -29.20
C GLN A 124 -12.93 -6.81 -29.06
N SER A 125 -13.15 -7.58 -30.11
CA SER A 125 -14.02 -8.78 -30.07
C SER A 125 -13.44 -9.86 -29.12
N ALA A 126 -12.12 -10.01 -29.08
CA ALA A 126 -11.46 -10.95 -28.16
C ALA A 126 -11.61 -10.51 -26.70
N GLY A 127 -11.44 -9.21 -26.41
CA GLY A 127 -11.64 -8.66 -25.08
C GLY A 127 -13.08 -8.77 -24.60
N GLU A 128 -14.04 -8.47 -25.47
CA GLU A 128 -15.47 -8.63 -25.20
C GLU A 128 -15.84 -10.10 -24.96
N THR A 129 -15.23 -11.04 -25.69
CA THR A 129 -15.45 -12.48 -25.49
C THR A 129 -14.92 -12.93 -24.12
N VAL A 130 -13.72 -12.50 -23.72
CA VAL A 130 -13.14 -12.82 -22.40
C VAL A 130 -14.00 -12.22 -21.28
N ALA A 131 -14.42 -10.97 -21.41
CA ALA A 131 -15.28 -10.32 -20.43
C ALA A 131 -16.64 -11.03 -20.30
N ALA A 132 -17.23 -11.45 -21.41
CA ALA A 132 -18.48 -12.23 -21.41
C ALA A 132 -18.30 -13.58 -20.67
N LEU A 133 -17.17 -14.26 -20.85
CA LEU A 133 -16.86 -15.50 -20.12
C LEU A 133 -16.70 -15.26 -18.63
N VAL A 134 -16.01 -14.19 -18.21
CA VAL A 134 -15.86 -13.82 -16.78
C VAL A 134 -17.23 -13.50 -16.19
N ASN A 135 -18.01 -12.65 -16.85
CA ASN A 135 -19.32 -12.24 -16.38
C ASN A 135 -20.35 -13.41 -16.34
N ALA A 136 -20.12 -14.45 -17.13
CA ALA A 136 -20.92 -15.68 -17.12
C ALA A 136 -20.40 -16.75 -16.14
N GLY A 137 -19.37 -16.46 -15.34
CA GLY A 137 -18.77 -17.42 -14.39
C GLY A 137 -17.96 -18.55 -15.03
N ARG A 138 -17.62 -18.45 -16.32
CA ARG A 138 -16.85 -19.47 -17.06
C ARG A 138 -15.34 -19.25 -16.87
N PHE A 139 -14.88 -19.30 -15.63
CA PHE A 139 -13.55 -18.83 -15.22
C PHE A 139 -12.40 -19.65 -15.81
N GLU A 140 -12.54 -20.97 -15.92
CA GLU A 140 -11.52 -21.82 -16.53
C GLU A 140 -11.15 -21.39 -17.95
N GLN A 141 -12.18 -21.01 -18.73
CA GLN A 141 -12.00 -20.57 -20.12
C GLN A 141 -11.56 -19.10 -20.20
N ALA A 142 -11.98 -18.29 -19.23
CA ALA A 142 -11.70 -16.86 -19.20
C ALA A 142 -10.30 -16.53 -18.68
N ALA A 143 -9.80 -17.28 -17.70
CA ALA A 143 -8.59 -16.95 -16.96
C ALA A 143 -7.35 -16.69 -17.85
N PRO A 144 -7.03 -17.50 -18.88
CA PRO A 144 -5.88 -17.23 -19.73
C PRO A 144 -5.98 -15.90 -20.51
N GLY A 145 -7.21 -15.48 -20.85
CA GLY A 145 -7.48 -14.24 -21.55
C GLY A 145 -7.56 -13.01 -20.66
N TYR A 146 -8.03 -13.17 -19.42
CA TYR A 146 -8.24 -12.07 -18.46
C TYR A 146 -6.99 -11.21 -18.23
N PHE A 147 -5.83 -11.85 -18.11
CA PHE A 147 -4.57 -11.14 -17.86
C PHE A 147 -4.06 -10.33 -19.05
N ARG A 148 -4.64 -10.54 -20.24
CA ARG A 148 -4.38 -9.76 -21.46
C ARG A 148 -5.27 -8.52 -21.56
N LEU A 149 -6.38 -8.47 -20.81
CA LEU A 149 -7.26 -7.31 -20.78
C LEU A 149 -6.52 -6.11 -20.17
N GLY A 150 -6.63 -4.96 -20.82
CA GLY A 150 -6.15 -3.68 -20.31
C GLY A 150 -7.00 -3.18 -19.13
N ALA A 151 -6.47 -2.20 -18.38
CA ALA A 151 -7.19 -1.63 -17.25
C ALA A 151 -8.53 -0.99 -17.62
N ASP A 152 -8.59 -0.33 -18.78
CA ASP A 152 -9.81 0.32 -19.25
C ASP A 152 -10.85 -0.71 -19.74
N GLU A 153 -10.40 -1.83 -20.30
CA GLU A 153 -11.28 -2.93 -20.72
C GLU A 153 -11.88 -3.62 -19.50
N THR A 154 -11.08 -3.94 -18.47
CA THR A 154 -11.59 -4.54 -17.23
C THR A 154 -12.63 -3.66 -16.58
N ARG A 155 -12.37 -2.35 -16.48
CA ARG A 155 -13.31 -1.39 -15.88
C ARG A 155 -14.61 -1.24 -16.65
N ARG A 156 -14.53 -1.27 -17.98
CA ARG A 156 -15.69 -1.04 -18.85
C ARG A 156 -16.53 -2.28 -19.10
N LEU A 157 -15.91 -3.46 -19.21
CA LEU A 157 -16.55 -4.67 -19.70
C LEU A 157 -16.94 -5.65 -18.58
N LEU A 158 -16.25 -5.60 -17.42
CA LEU A 158 -16.52 -6.55 -16.34
C LEU A 158 -17.53 -6.00 -15.34
N ILE A 159 -18.41 -6.88 -14.91
CA ILE A 159 -19.24 -6.67 -13.72
C ILE A 159 -18.31 -6.74 -12.50
N PRO A 160 -18.32 -5.75 -11.60
CA PRO A 160 -17.39 -5.71 -10.47
C PRO A 160 -17.38 -6.99 -9.63
N GLY A 161 -18.54 -7.59 -9.36
CA GLY A 161 -18.64 -8.86 -8.62
C GLY A 161 -18.00 -10.04 -9.33
N ALA A 162 -18.09 -10.10 -10.66
CA ALA A 162 -17.53 -11.20 -11.45
C ALA A 162 -15.98 -11.25 -11.35
N SER A 163 -15.32 -10.12 -11.16
CA SER A 163 -13.86 -10.09 -10.92
C SER A 163 -13.50 -10.67 -9.54
N ILE A 164 -14.33 -10.44 -8.52
CA ILE A 164 -14.14 -11.05 -7.19
C ILE A 164 -14.31 -12.56 -7.27
N GLU A 165 -15.37 -13.03 -7.94
CA GLU A 165 -15.62 -14.45 -8.14
C GLU A 165 -14.49 -15.15 -8.92
N LEU A 166 -13.94 -14.50 -9.96
CA LEU A 166 -12.76 -15.00 -10.66
C LEU A 166 -11.56 -15.11 -9.71
N GLY A 167 -11.32 -14.10 -8.86
CA GLY A 167 -10.27 -14.15 -7.85
C GLY A 167 -10.45 -15.31 -6.88
N ASN A 168 -11.67 -15.52 -6.39
CA ASN A 168 -12.03 -16.64 -5.51
C ASN A 168 -11.82 -17.99 -6.21
N TRP A 169 -12.24 -18.11 -7.46
CA TRP A 169 -12.03 -19.34 -8.24
C TRP A 169 -10.54 -19.64 -8.42
N LEU A 170 -9.72 -18.64 -8.77
CA LEU A 170 -8.26 -18.80 -8.92
C LEU A 170 -7.61 -19.24 -7.60
N ALA A 171 -7.97 -18.61 -6.48
CA ALA A 171 -7.44 -18.96 -5.18
C ALA A 171 -7.77 -20.40 -4.79
N ASN A 172 -9.00 -20.84 -5.04
CA ASN A 172 -9.47 -22.19 -4.72
C ASN A 172 -8.89 -23.28 -5.63
N ASN A 173 -8.42 -22.91 -6.83
CA ASN A 173 -7.78 -23.82 -7.79
C ASN A 173 -6.24 -23.77 -7.75
N GLY A 174 -5.65 -23.20 -6.69
CA GLY A 174 -4.20 -23.21 -6.48
C GLY A 174 -3.44 -22.10 -7.22
N HIS A 175 -4.13 -21.18 -7.86
CA HIS A 175 -3.54 -20.05 -8.59
C HIS A 175 -3.45 -18.79 -7.72
N ALA A 176 -2.82 -18.90 -6.54
CA ALA A 176 -2.77 -17.85 -5.53
C ALA A 176 -2.25 -16.50 -6.03
N GLU A 177 -1.13 -16.50 -6.76
CA GLU A 177 -0.53 -15.27 -7.30
C GLU A 177 -1.45 -14.61 -8.34
N ALA A 178 -2.09 -15.40 -9.18
CA ALA A 178 -3.06 -14.91 -10.16
C ALA A 178 -4.29 -14.31 -9.46
N ALA A 179 -4.80 -14.93 -8.40
CA ALA A 179 -5.88 -14.41 -7.59
C ALA A 179 -5.52 -13.04 -6.98
N LEU A 180 -4.31 -12.88 -6.42
CA LEU A 180 -3.83 -11.59 -5.89
C LEU A 180 -3.84 -10.50 -6.97
N VAL A 181 -3.42 -10.81 -8.19
CA VAL A 181 -3.45 -9.83 -9.29
C VAL A 181 -4.88 -9.40 -9.61
N VAL A 182 -5.84 -10.34 -9.61
CA VAL A 182 -7.25 -10.03 -9.88
C VAL A 182 -7.82 -9.12 -8.78
N TYR A 183 -7.65 -9.46 -7.51
CA TYR A 183 -8.11 -8.64 -6.39
C TYR A 183 -7.46 -7.25 -6.38
N GLN A 184 -6.15 -7.17 -6.63
CA GLN A 184 -5.44 -5.88 -6.70
C GLN A 184 -5.92 -5.01 -7.86
N ARG A 185 -6.25 -5.60 -9.00
CA ARG A 185 -6.89 -4.87 -10.11
C ARG A 185 -8.25 -4.36 -9.70
N HIS A 186 -9.06 -5.19 -9.02
CA HIS A 186 -10.36 -4.77 -8.52
C HIS A 186 -10.24 -3.59 -7.55
N LEU A 187 -9.37 -3.68 -6.53
CA LEU A 187 -9.13 -2.61 -5.56
C LEU A 187 -8.63 -1.30 -6.19
N ARG A 188 -7.86 -1.38 -7.26
CA ARG A 188 -7.44 -0.20 -8.00
C ARG A 188 -8.62 0.47 -8.72
N ASP A 189 -9.51 -0.32 -9.30
CA ASP A 189 -10.61 0.16 -10.14
C ASP A 189 -11.84 0.52 -9.29
N HIS A 190 -12.06 -0.17 -8.17
CA HIS A 190 -13.16 0.00 -7.22
C HIS A 190 -12.64 0.05 -5.78
N PRO A 191 -12.03 1.16 -5.35
CA PRO A 191 -11.32 1.25 -4.06
C PRO A 191 -12.24 1.39 -2.84
N ILE A 192 -13.55 1.47 -3.00
CA ILE A 192 -14.53 1.73 -1.93
C ILE A 192 -15.74 0.83 -2.09
N GLY A 193 -16.36 0.48 -0.95
CA GLY A 193 -17.62 -0.26 -0.91
C GLY A 193 -17.48 -1.74 -0.54
N PRO A 194 -18.59 -2.47 -0.45
CA PRO A 194 -18.60 -3.85 0.02
C PRO A 194 -17.74 -4.81 -0.82
N LEU A 195 -17.67 -4.60 -2.13
CA LEU A 195 -16.81 -5.41 -3.02
C LEU A 195 -15.32 -5.13 -2.79
N ALA A 196 -14.95 -3.92 -2.39
CA ALA A 196 -13.58 -3.63 -1.96
C ALA A 196 -13.25 -4.38 -0.66
N ALA A 197 -14.21 -4.47 0.28
CA ALA A 197 -14.06 -5.29 1.48
C ALA A 197 -13.82 -6.78 1.14
N GLU A 198 -14.59 -7.31 0.18
CA GLU A 198 -14.42 -8.70 -0.29
C GLU A 198 -13.06 -8.93 -0.96
N ALA A 199 -12.60 -7.97 -1.77
CA ALA A 199 -11.29 -8.04 -2.40
C ALA A 199 -10.16 -8.00 -1.35
N HIS A 200 -10.27 -7.13 -0.34
CA HIS A 200 -9.32 -7.09 0.78
C HIS A 200 -9.32 -8.40 1.57
N LEU A 201 -10.50 -8.97 1.85
CA LEU A 201 -10.61 -10.28 2.47
C LEU A 201 -9.90 -11.35 1.62
N GLY A 202 -10.17 -11.39 0.32
CA GLY A 202 -9.55 -12.33 -0.60
C GLY A 202 -8.03 -12.26 -0.60
N VAL A 203 -7.46 -11.05 -0.68
CA VAL A 203 -6.00 -10.83 -0.58
C VAL A 203 -5.48 -11.33 0.77
N GLY A 204 -6.12 -10.93 1.87
CA GLY A 204 -5.71 -11.33 3.23
C GLY A 204 -5.72 -12.83 3.43
N LEU A 205 -6.76 -13.52 2.97
CA LEU A 205 -6.86 -14.99 3.09
C LEU A 205 -5.81 -15.72 2.24
N VAL A 206 -5.56 -15.28 1.01
CA VAL A 206 -4.52 -15.86 0.14
C VAL A 206 -3.14 -15.67 0.78
N GLN A 207 -2.82 -14.48 1.25
CA GLN A 207 -1.55 -14.20 1.92
C GLN A 207 -1.37 -15.01 3.21
N LEU A 208 -2.43 -15.13 4.02
CA LEU A 208 -2.36 -15.85 5.29
C LEU A 208 -2.27 -17.37 5.12
N ARG A 209 -3.18 -17.94 4.33
CA ARG A 209 -3.42 -19.39 4.28
C ARG A 209 -2.55 -20.09 3.23
N VAL A 210 -2.28 -19.42 2.10
CA VAL A 210 -1.56 -20.03 0.98
C VAL A 210 -0.09 -19.60 0.97
N LEU A 211 0.19 -18.29 1.14
CA LEU A 211 1.55 -17.77 1.05
C LEU A 211 2.27 -17.71 2.40
N GLY A 212 1.59 -17.95 3.52
CA GLY A 212 2.21 -17.91 4.84
C GLY A 212 2.75 -16.54 5.25
N GLN A 213 2.12 -15.46 4.80
CA GLN A 213 2.54 -14.07 5.01
C GLN A 213 1.61 -13.33 6.00
N PRO A 214 1.63 -13.64 7.30
CA PRO A 214 0.65 -13.11 8.26
C PRO A 214 0.71 -11.58 8.42
N THR A 215 1.89 -10.99 8.31
CA THR A 215 2.06 -9.53 8.43
C THR A 215 1.41 -8.78 7.26
N ALA A 216 1.58 -9.26 6.04
CA ALA A 216 0.95 -8.68 4.86
C ALA A 216 -0.57 -8.91 4.89
N ALA A 217 -1.00 -10.11 5.27
CA ALA A 217 -2.40 -10.47 5.43
C ALA A 217 -3.13 -9.57 6.44
N TYR A 218 -2.48 -9.28 7.58
CA TYR A 218 -3.06 -8.46 8.64
C TYR A 218 -3.50 -7.08 8.13
N GLN A 219 -2.68 -6.43 7.31
CA GLN A 219 -3.01 -5.11 6.75
C GLN A 219 -4.29 -5.15 5.92
N HIS A 220 -4.39 -6.11 5.01
CA HIS A 220 -5.58 -6.27 4.18
C HIS A 220 -6.82 -6.67 4.98
N LEU A 221 -6.67 -7.56 5.97
CA LEU A 221 -7.79 -7.98 6.83
C LEU A 221 -8.34 -6.83 7.68
N VAL A 222 -7.49 -5.89 8.11
CA VAL A 222 -7.95 -4.68 8.82
C VAL A 222 -8.67 -3.71 7.89
N GLU A 223 -8.19 -3.54 6.67
CA GLU A 223 -8.82 -2.68 5.66
C GLU A 223 -10.26 -3.13 5.31
N VAL A 224 -10.62 -4.41 5.53
CA VAL A 224 -11.99 -4.91 5.31
C VAL A 224 -13.01 -4.06 6.05
N PHE A 225 -12.73 -3.66 7.30
CA PHE A 225 -13.67 -2.95 8.17
C PHE A 225 -13.88 -1.48 7.77
N ASP A 226 -13.02 -0.94 6.92
CA ASP A 226 -13.12 0.44 6.44
C ASP A 226 -14.05 0.56 5.20
N HIS A 227 -14.59 -0.56 4.69
CA HIS A 227 -15.35 -0.62 3.43
C HIS A 227 -16.78 -1.12 3.56
N GLU A 228 -17.39 -0.99 4.76
CA GLU A 228 -18.78 -1.41 5.02
C GLU A 228 -19.03 -2.87 4.58
N PRO A 229 -18.32 -3.84 5.12
CA PRO A 229 -18.39 -5.23 4.69
C PRO A 229 -19.76 -5.85 4.94
N HIS A 230 -20.13 -6.80 4.10
CA HIS A 230 -21.24 -7.69 4.42
C HIS A 230 -20.95 -8.50 5.72
N PRO A 231 -21.97 -8.89 6.51
CA PRO A 231 -21.78 -9.57 7.79
C PRO A 231 -20.91 -10.84 7.70
N GLU A 232 -20.98 -11.55 6.60
CA GLU A 232 -20.17 -12.75 6.37
C GLU A 232 -18.70 -12.39 6.10
N THR A 233 -18.44 -11.38 5.28
CA THR A 233 -17.10 -10.87 4.99
C THR A 233 -16.43 -10.34 6.27
N GLU A 234 -17.18 -9.62 7.09
CA GLU A 234 -16.73 -9.14 8.39
C GLU A 234 -16.37 -10.28 9.34
N ARG A 235 -17.21 -11.29 9.45
CA ARG A 235 -16.97 -12.48 10.29
C ARG A 235 -15.70 -13.20 9.86
N ASN A 236 -15.53 -13.46 8.56
CA ASN A 236 -14.36 -14.15 8.02
C ASN A 236 -13.07 -13.36 8.26
N ALA A 237 -13.12 -12.03 8.17
CA ALA A 237 -11.97 -11.17 8.48
C ALA A 237 -11.61 -11.23 9.97
N ARG A 238 -12.60 -11.21 10.89
CA ARG A 238 -12.37 -11.34 12.34
C ARG A 238 -11.75 -12.69 12.69
N GLU A 239 -12.22 -13.79 12.10
CA GLU A 239 -11.67 -15.13 12.30
C GLU A 239 -10.21 -15.20 11.82
N ALA A 240 -9.90 -14.67 10.64
CA ALA A 240 -8.53 -14.65 10.12
C ALA A 240 -7.59 -13.80 10.99
N LEU A 241 -8.04 -12.65 11.50
CA LEU A 241 -7.26 -11.83 12.43
C LEU A 241 -7.03 -12.54 13.78
N ALA A 242 -8.02 -13.27 14.28
CA ALA A 242 -7.88 -14.08 15.49
C ALA A 242 -6.86 -15.22 15.32
N ASP A 243 -6.83 -15.87 14.13
CA ASP A 243 -5.82 -16.89 13.80
C ASP A 243 -4.39 -16.28 13.80
N ILE A 244 -4.19 -15.10 13.20
CA ILE A 244 -2.90 -14.38 13.24
C ILE A 244 -2.49 -14.10 14.70
N ALA A 245 -3.41 -13.59 15.52
CA ALA A 245 -3.13 -13.28 16.93
C ALA A 245 -2.77 -14.52 17.76
N ALA A 246 -3.46 -15.64 17.52
CA ALA A 246 -3.18 -16.92 18.18
C ALA A 246 -1.77 -17.44 17.84
N ARG A 247 -1.38 -17.37 16.56
CA ARG A 247 -0.04 -17.78 16.10
C ARG A 247 1.06 -16.92 16.72
N GLN A 248 0.86 -15.60 16.82
CA GLN A 248 1.82 -14.70 17.45
C GLN A 248 1.99 -14.96 18.95
N LYS A 249 0.90 -15.23 19.69
CA LYS A 249 0.97 -15.58 21.12
C LYS A 249 1.73 -16.88 21.35
N PHE A 250 1.64 -17.85 20.45
CA PHE A 250 2.37 -19.11 20.55
C PHE A 250 3.87 -18.92 20.35
N GLN A 251 4.28 -18.02 19.43
CA GLN A 251 5.68 -17.72 19.17
C GLN A 251 6.37 -16.93 20.30
N MET A 252 5.61 -16.19 21.11
CA MET A 252 6.14 -15.37 22.23
C MET A 252 6.18 -16.07 23.57
N ARG A 253 5.81 -17.36 23.68
CA ARG A 253 5.99 -18.14 24.92
C ARG A 253 7.46 -18.56 25.01
N PRO A 254 8.24 -18.05 26.00
CA PRO A 254 9.59 -18.56 26.26
C PRO A 254 9.48 -20.01 26.71
N HIS A 255 10.35 -20.85 26.19
CA HIS A 255 10.56 -22.22 26.65
C HIS A 255 11.22 -22.23 28.02
#